data_1a7e3c8f96e7eb0b6f3a32bb18b7eefe
#
_entry.id   1a7e3c8f96e7eb0b6f3a32bb18b7eefe
#
_cell.length_a   1.000
_cell.length_b   1.000
_cell.length_c   1.000
_cell.angle_alpha   90.00
_cell.angle_beta   90.00
_cell.angle_gamma   90.00
#
_symmetry.space_group_name_H-M   'P 1'
#
loop_
_entity.id
_entity.type
_entity.pdbx_description
1 polymer ?
#
loop_
_entity_poly.entity_id
_entity_poly.type
_entity_poly.pdbx_seq_one_letter_code
_entity_poly.pdbx_strand_id
1 'polypeptide(L)'
;PRSTWHMIGHLQTNKAKTAAGIFDIIHSVDSLKLAEILNDCSQKKLPVLIQVNVAAEATKGGFMLSEVNEAVRQIRKLGNLDIQGLMTIAPWVDSAEEVRPLFRQLRQLRDTLGLKHLSMGMSDDFEVAIDEGATLVRIGRAIFG
;
A
#
# COMPACT_ATOMS: atom_id res chain seq x y z
N PRO A 1 6.58 -24.54 7.11
CA PRO A 1 6.88 -23.20 6.61
C PRO A 1 6.07 -22.15 7.34
N ARG A 2 6.72 -21.04 7.63
CA ARG A 2 6.07 -19.93 8.33
C ARG A 2 5.35 -19.04 7.33
N SER A 3 4.10 -18.68 7.64
CA SER A 3 3.35 -17.72 6.84
C SER A 3 3.85 -16.29 7.09
N THR A 4 3.81 -15.45 6.04
CA THR A 4 4.04 -14.02 6.16
C THR A 4 2.69 -13.33 6.31
N TRP A 5 2.54 -12.54 7.37
CA TRP A 5 1.27 -11.86 7.67
C TRP A 5 1.29 -10.43 7.18
N HIS A 6 0.35 -10.11 6.28
CA HIS A 6 0.21 -8.78 5.69
C HIS A 6 -1.02 -8.08 6.25
N MET A 7 -0.85 -6.86 6.74
CA MET A 7 -1.97 -5.98 7.10
C MET A 7 -2.34 -5.17 5.87
N ILE A 8 -3.57 -5.34 5.36
CA ILE A 8 -4.02 -4.63 4.15
C ILE A 8 -5.15 -3.64 4.42
N GLY A 9 -5.86 -3.77 5.53
CA GLY A 9 -6.94 -2.87 5.89
C GLY A 9 -6.44 -1.57 6.52
N HIS A 10 -7.36 -0.61 6.66
CA HIS A 10 -7.06 0.67 7.32
C HIS A 10 -6.57 0.42 8.76
N LEU A 11 -5.47 1.07 9.12
CA LEU A 11 -4.88 0.95 10.44
C LEU A 11 -5.06 2.24 11.22
N GLN A 12 -5.85 2.16 12.29
CA GLN A 12 -6.02 3.27 13.21
C GLN A 12 -4.73 3.47 14.03
N THR A 13 -4.41 4.73 14.33
CA THR A 13 -3.17 5.06 15.05
C THR A 13 -3.10 4.41 16.42
N ASN A 14 -4.23 4.27 17.12
CA ASN A 14 -4.28 3.62 18.45
C ASN A 14 -4.10 2.10 18.38
N LYS A 15 -4.08 1.50 17.18
CA LYS A 15 -3.83 0.07 16.98
C LYS A 15 -2.43 -0.20 16.42
N ALA A 16 -1.65 0.83 16.16
CA ALA A 16 -0.37 0.71 15.47
C ALA A 16 0.63 -0.17 16.23
N LYS A 17 0.69 -0.04 17.55
CA LYS A 17 1.62 -0.84 18.39
C LYS A 17 1.29 -2.33 18.28
N THR A 18 0.02 -2.69 18.38
CA THR A 18 -0.42 -4.09 18.24
C THR A 18 -0.11 -4.62 16.85
N ALA A 19 -0.40 -3.84 15.80
CA ALA A 19 -0.16 -4.23 14.43
C ALA A 19 1.33 -4.44 14.16
N ALA A 20 2.19 -3.56 14.66
CA ALA A 20 3.64 -3.67 14.49
C ALA A 20 4.19 -4.95 15.13
N GLY A 21 3.54 -5.46 16.18
CA GLY A 21 3.95 -6.70 16.85
C GLY A 21 3.43 -7.97 16.20
N ILE A 22 2.39 -7.87 15.35
CA ILE A 22 1.72 -9.04 14.75
C ILE A 22 2.11 -9.23 13.29
N PHE A 23 2.10 -8.15 12.50
CA PHE A 23 2.24 -8.25 11.05
C PHE A 23 3.70 -8.13 10.60
N ASP A 24 4.03 -8.87 9.56
CA ASP A 24 5.35 -8.85 8.93
C ASP A 24 5.50 -7.70 7.95
N ILE A 25 4.38 -7.23 7.37
CA ILE A 25 4.37 -6.09 6.46
C ILE A 25 3.01 -5.37 6.55
N ILE A 26 3.04 -4.05 6.50
CA ILE A 26 1.84 -3.22 6.54
C ILE A 26 1.71 -2.46 5.22
N HIS A 27 0.58 -2.68 4.49
CA HIS A 27 0.33 -2.08 3.18
C HIS A 27 -0.35 -0.71 3.27
N SER A 28 -0.92 -0.37 4.41
CA SER A 28 -1.87 0.74 4.54
C SER A 28 -1.30 1.96 5.26
N VAL A 29 -0.02 2.26 5.02
CA VAL A 29 0.56 3.50 5.55
C VAL A 29 0.07 4.66 4.71
N ASP A 30 -0.93 5.36 5.23
CA ASP A 30 -1.70 6.37 4.52
C ASP A 30 -1.51 7.80 5.04
N SER A 31 -0.63 7.99 6.03
CA SER A 31 -0.33 9.31 6.58
C SER A 31 1.06 9.34 7.23
N LEU A 32 1.64 10.52 7.32
CA LEU A 32 2.90 10.70 8.05
C LEU A 32 2.74 10.40 9.52
N LYS A 33 1.60 10.78 10.10
CA LYS A 33 1.31 10.50 11.51
C LYS A 33 1.35 9.01 11.80
N LEU A 34 0.71 8.19 10.98
CA LEU A 34 0.72 6.74 11.15
C LEU A 34 2.13 6.19 10.99
N ALA A 35 2.89 6.68 10.00
CA ALA A 35 4.27 6.26 9.80
C ALA A 35 5.14 6.56 11.03
N GLU A 36 5.01 7.74 11.60
CA GLU A 36 5.77 8.14 12.79
C GLU A 36 5.44 7.24 13.98
N ILE A 37 4.16 6.96 14.20
CA ILE A 37 3.72 6.09 15.30
C ILE A 37 4.23 4.66 15.11
N LEU A 38 4.14 4.12 13.89
CA LEU A 38 4.67 2.79 13.59
C LEU A 38 6.18 2.73 13.81
N ASN A 39 6.89 3.76 13.41
CA ASN A 39 8.33 3.86 13.64
C ASN A 39 8.67 3.80 15.12
N ASP A 40 7.92 4.55 15.94
CA ASP A 40 8.16 4.61 17.38
C ASP A 40 7.80 3.31 18.09
N CYS A 41 6.81 2.57 17.59
CA CYS A 41 6.35 1.31 18.16
C CYS A 41 7.16 0.10 17.70
N SER A 42 7.90 0.20 16.60
CA SER A 42 8.59 -0.95 16.02
C SER A 42 9.93 -1.17 16.70
N GLN A 43 10.17 -2.41 17.13
CA GLN A 43 11.43 -2.79 17.79
C GLN A 43 12.50 -3.21 16.80
N LYS A 44 12.11 -3.46 15.55
CA LYS A 44 13.00 -3.79 14.44
C LYS A 44 12.46 -3.15 13.18
N LYS A 45 13.25 -3.15 12.13
CA LYS A 45 12.84 -2.52 10.86
C LYS A 45 11.59 -3.19 10.31
N LEU A 46 10.52 -2.43 10.18
CA LEU A 46 9.22 -2.92 9.74
C LEU A 46 9.02 -2.62 8.26
N PRO A 47 8.84 -3.66 7.41
CA PRO A 47 8.48 -3.44 6.01
C PRO A 47 7.11 -2.79 5.89
N VAL A 48 7.01 -1.74 5.08
CA VAL A 48 5.75 -1.03 4.84
C VAL A 48 5.60 -0.69 3.36
N LEU A 49 4.35 -0.55 2.93
CA LEU A 49 4.00 0.06 1.65
C LEU A 49 3.25 1.35 1.92
N ILE A 50 3.40 2.29 1.02
CA ILE A 50 2.73 3.59 1.10
C ILE A 50 1.42 3.48 0.32
N GLN A 51 0.31 3.76 0.99
CA GLN A 51 -1.00 3.74 0.34
C GLN A 51 -1.25 5.04 -0.40
N VAL A 52 -1.57 4.92 -1.69
CA VAL A 52 -1.77 6.05 -2.59
C VAL A 52 -3.23 6.05 -3.09
N ASN A 53 -3.88 7.20 -2.97
CA ASN A 53 -5.21 7.43 -3.50
C ASN A 53 -5.09 7.96 -4.93
N VAL A 54 -4.91 7.05 -5.89
CA VAL A 54 -4.62 7.43 -7.28
C VAL A 54 -5.82 8.10 -7.95
N ALA A 55 -7.03 7.62 -7.64
CA ALA A 55 -8.26 8.16 -8.23
C ALA A 55 -8.72 9.48 -7.59
N ALA A 56 -8.03 9.95 -6.55
CA ALA A 56 -8.36 11.18 -5.82
C ALA A 56 -9.80 11.17 -5.26
N GLU A 57 -10.25 10.01 -4.77
CA GLU A 57 -11.56 9.88 -4.16
C GLU A 57 -11.55 10.43 -2.74
N ALA A 58 -12.45 11.40 -2.45
CA ALA A 58 -12.48 12.08 -1.16
C ALA A 58 -12.75 11.16 0.03
N THR A 59 -13.47 10.05 -0.21
CA THR A 59 -13.87 9.12 0.85
C THR A 59 -12.85 8.03 1.14
N LYS A 60 -11.78 7.93 0.33
CA LYS A 60 -10.75 6.89 0.50
C LYS A 60 -9.49 7.46 1.12
N GLY A 61 -8.82 6.62 1.91
CA GLY A 61 -7.52 6.95 2.49
C GLY A 61 -6.39 6.84 1.50
N GLY A 62 -5.25 7.37 1.89
CA GLY A 62 -4.04 7.34 1.09
C GLY A 62 -3.53 8.73 0.76
N PHE A 63 -2.24 8.80 0.47
CA PHE A 63 -1.63 10.02 -0.01
C PHE A 63 -2.10 10.32 -1.44
N MET A 64 -2.29 11.59 -1.77
CA MET A 64 -2.52 11.98 -3.15
C MET A 64 -1.23 11.76 -3.96
N LEU A 65 -1.36 11.51 -5.27
CA LEU A 65 -0.19 11.31 -6.14
C LEU A 65 0.86 12.42 -5.97
N SER A 66 0.41 13.67 -5.88
CA SER A 66 1.30 14.83 -5.72
C SER A 66 2.05 14.86 -4.39
N GLU A 67 1.57 14.12 -3.39
CA GLU A 67 2.16 14.12 -2.04
C GLU A 67 3.17 12.98 -1.83
N VAL A 68 3.17 11.97 -2.69
CA VAL A 68 3.91 10.72 -2.43
C VAL A 68 5.42 10.94 -2.38
N ASN A 69 5.98 11.73 -3.29
CA ASN A 69 7.41 11.96 -3.33
C ASN A 69 7.93 12.52 -2.00
N GLU A 70 7.25 13.55 -1.48
CA GLU A 70 7.62 14.17 -0.22
C GLU A 70 7.36 13.24 0.96
N ALA A 71 6.25 12.51 0.96
CA ALA A 71 5.94 11.55 2.00
C ALA A 71 7.01 10.46 2.09
N VAL A 72 7.42 9.90 0.96
CA VAL A 72 8.47 8.88 0.91
C VAL A 72 9.79 9.44 1.43
N ARG A 73 10.12 10.67 1.03
CA ARG A 73 11.35 11.34 1.50
C ARG A 73 11.36 11.48 3.02
N GLN A 74 10.24 11.90 3.59
CA GLN A 74 10.10 12.07 5.04
C GLN A 74 10.14 10.72 5.77
N ILE A 75 9.43 9.72 5.26
CA ILE A 75 9.34 8.41 5.91
C ILE A 75 10.68 7.68 5.83
N ARG A 76 11.46 7.86 4.77
CA ARG A 76 12.81 7.28 4.67
C ARG A 76 13.76 7.76 5.76
N LYS A 77 13.49 8.91 6.36
CA LYS A 77 14.28 9.42 7.49
C LYS A 77 13.99 8.69 8.80
N LEU A 78 12.88 7.95 8.86
CA LEU A 78 12.49 7.20 10.03
C LEU A 78 13.25 5.86 10.02
N GLY A 79 14.03 5.61 11.08
CA GLY A 79 15.00 4.52 11.10
C GLY A 79 14.42 3.10 11.20
N ASN A 80 13.18 2.96 11.68
CA ASN A 80 12.57 1.66 11.94
C ASN A 80 11.55 1.24 10.88
N LEU A 81 11.43 1.98 9.78
CA LEU A 81 10.55 1.61 8.66
C LEU A 81 11.36 1.34 7.40
N ASP A 82 10.97 0.30 6.67
CA ASP A 82 11.56 -0.05 5.39
C ASP A 82 10.48 0.06 4.31
N ILE A 83 10.51 1.12 3.51
CA ILE A 83 9.53 1.32 2.44
C ILE A 83 9.88 0.38 1.30
N GLN A 84 9.03 -0.61 1.07
CA GLN A 84 9.24 -1.60 0.02
C GLN A 84 8.43 -1.35 -1.24
N GLY A 85 7.43 -0.48 -1.20
CA GLY A 85 6.60 -0.24 -2.37
C GLY A 85 5.42 0.67 -2.13
N LEU A 86 4.52 0.65 -3.09
CA LEU A 86 3.27 1.42 -3.07
C LEU A 86 2.07 0.48 -3.11
N MET A 87 0.96 0.93 -2.56
CA MET A 87 -0.31 0.20 -2.57
C MET A 87 -1.42 1.14 -3.00
N THR A 88 -2.39 0.63 -3.75
CA THR A 88 -3.62 1.37 -4.01
C THR A 88 -4.82 0.43 -4.03
N ILE A 89 -5.98 1.01 -3.73
CA ILE A 89 -7.28 0.38 -3.88
C ILE A 89 -7.99 1.15 -4.99
N ALA A 90 -8.21 0.49 -6.13
CA ALA A 90 -8.88 1.11 -7.26
C ALA A 90 -10.39 1.28 -6.97
N PRO A 91 -11.04 2.25 -7.61
CA PRO A 91 -12.50 2.41 -7.47
C PRO A 91 -13.22 1.22 -8.09
N TRP A 92 -14.44 0.97 -7.60
CA TRP A 92 -15.32 0.01 -8.25
C TRP A 92 -15.75 0.57 -9.60
N VAL A 93 -15.66 -0.27 -10.65
CA VAL A 93 -16.00 0.12 -12.01
C VAL A 93 -16.73 -1.04 -12.69
N ASP A 94 -17.44 -0.74 -13.78
CA ASP A 94 -18.17 -1.76 -14.53
C ASP A 94 -17.23 -2.69 -15.31
N SER A 95 -16.11 -2.16 -15.79
CA SER A 95 -15.09 -2.94 -16.51
C SER A 95 -13.72 -2.70 -15.89
N ALA A 96 -12.98 -3.77 -15.62
CA ALA A 96 -11.65 -3.70 -15.05
C ALA A 96 -10.67 -2.87 -15.89
N GLU A 97 -10.90 -2.79 -17.22
CA GLU A 97 -10.07 -1.99 -18.10
C GLU A 97 -10.08 -0.50 -17.75
N GLU A 98 -11.16 -0.02 -17.12
CA GLU A 98 -11.27 1.40 -16.74
C GLU A 98 -10.24 1.81 -15.70
N VAL A 99 -9.74 0.88 -14.89
CA VAL A 99 -8.74 1.17 -13.85
C VAL A 99 -7.31 0.91 -14.32
N ARG A 100 -7.11 0.39 -15.52
CA ARG A 100 -5.76 0.15 -16.05
C ARG A 100 -4.88 1.40 -16.01
N PRO A 101 -5.36 2.60 -16.43
CA PRO A 101 -4.52 3.80 -16.34
C PRO A 101 -4.08 4.14 -14.93
N LEU A 102 -4.92 3.87 -13.92
CA LEU A 102 -4.56 4.12 -12.52
C LEU A 102 -3.41 3.21 -12.07
N PHE A 103 -3.48 1.93 -12.42
CA PHE A 103 -2.42 0.98 -12.11
C PHE A 103 -1.10 1.34 -12.81
N ARG A 104 -1.20 1.80 -14.05
CA ARG A 104 -0.03 2.26 -14.79
C ARG A 104 0.62 3.47 -14.15
N GLN A 105 -0.17 4.43 -13.69
CA GLN A 105 0.34 5.60 -12.98
C GLN A 105 1.08 5.20 -11.71
N LEU A 106 0.52 4.26 -10.96
CA LEU A 106 1.16 3.78 -9.74
C LEU A 106 2.49 3.07 -10.04
N ARG A 107 2.52 2.25 -11.12
CA ARG A 107 3.76 1.61 -11.54
C ARG A 107 4.83 2.63 -11.91
N GLN A 108 4.47 3.65 -12.68
CA GLN A 108 5.41 4.69 -13.08
C GLN A 108 5.98 5.41 -11.85
N LEU A 109 5.15 5.69 -10.85
CA LEU A 109 5.58 6.33 -9.62
C LEU A 109 6.52 5.41 -8.83
N ARG A 110 6.19 4.12 -8.70
CA ARG A 110 7.06 3.14 -8.05
C ARG A 110 8.43 3.11 -8.70
N ASP A 111 8.47 3.07 -10.04
CA ASP A 111 9.71 3.01 -10.80
C ASP A 111 10.55 4.28 -10.60
N THR A 112 9.92 5.46 -10.62
CA THR A 112 10.58 6.73 -10.36
C THR A 112 11.19 6.78 -8.96
N LEU A 113 10.50 6.22 -7.97
CA LEU A 113 10.97 6.19 -6.59
C LEU A 113 11.99 5.08 -6.31
N GLY A 114 12.22 4.18 -7.26
CA GLY A 114 13.13 3.05 -7.08
C GLY A 114 12.65 2.02 -6.08
N LEU A 115 11.35 1.89 -5.90
CA LEU A 115 10.76 0.95 -4.96
C LEU A 115 10.51 -0.41 -5.63
N LYS A 116 10.34 -1.45 -4.81
CA LYS A 116 10.25 -2.84 -5.29
C LYS A 116 8.82 -3.27 -5.61
N HIS A 117 7.89 -3.08 -4.68
CA HIS A 117 6.58 -3.71 -4.74
C HIS A 117 5.47 -2.79 -5.20
N LEU A 118 4.49 -3.39 -5.87
CA LEU A 118 3.20 -2.79 -6.17
C LEU A 118 2.11 -3.71 -5.64
N SER A 119 1.43 -3.26 -4.58
CA SER A 119 0.25 -3.94 -4.04
C SER A 119 -0.98 -3.29 -4.65
N MET A 120 -1.53 -3.94 -5.65
CA MET A 120 -2.72 -3.45 -6.37
C MET A 120 -3.41 -4.64 -7.03
N GLY A 121 -4.73 -4.56 -7.15
CA GLY A 121 -5.54 -5.62 -7.72
C GLY A 121 -6.24 -6.45 -6.65
N MET A 122 -7.53 -6.54 -6.80
CA MET A 122 -8.42 -7.34 -5.95
C MET A 122 -9.24 -8.28 -6.83
N SER A 123 -10.29 -8.91 -6.28
CA SER A 123 -11.05 -9.94 -7.01
C SER A 123 -11.58 -9.50 -8.37
N ASP A 124 -11.93 -8.22 -8.54
CA ASP A 124 -12.54 -7.73 -9.78
C ASP A 124 -11.54 -7.20 -10.81
N ASP A 125 -10.30 -6.89 -10.41
CA ASP A 125 -9.35 -6.19 -11.28
C ASP A 125 -7.91 -6.73 -11.21
N PHE A 126 -7.68 -7.85 -10.54
CA PHE A 126 -6.31 -8.37 -10.33
C PHE A 126 -5.60 -8.74 -11.64
N GLU A 127 -6.33 -9.21 -12.67
CA GLU A 127 -5.70 -9.57 -13.95
C GLU A 127 -5.12 -8.33 -14.64
N VAL A 128 -5.88 -7.23 -14.66
CA VAL A 128 -5.42 -5.96 -15.21
C VAL A 128 -4.25 -5.41 -14.40
N ALA A 129 -4.33 -5.54 -13.06
CA ALA A 129 -3.25 -5.11 -12.18
C ALA A 129 -1.96 -5.89 -12.46
N ILE A 130 -2.04 -7.21 -12.65
CA ILE A 130 -0.88 -8.05 -12.99
C ILE A 130 -0.26 -7.60 -14.32
N ASP A 131 -1.10 -7.35 -15.33
CA ASP A 131 -0.63 -6.84 -16.63
C ASP A 131 0.15 -5.52 -16.46
N GLU A 132 -0.26 -4.68 -15.51
CA GLU A 132 0.37 -3.40 -15.27
C GLU A 132 1.49 -3.46 -14.21
N GLY A 133 1.92 -4.66 -13.82
CA GLY A 133 3.12 -4.84 -13.01
C GLY A 133 2.90 -5.08 -11.51
N ALA A 134 1.69 -5.45 -11.08
CA ALA A 134 1.44 -5.79 -9.69
C ALA A 134 2.37 -6.92 -9.24
N THR A 135 3.00 -6.75 -8.08
CA THR A 135 3.81 -7.80 -7.46
C THR A 135 3.07 -8.48 -6.31
N LEU A 136 2.03 -7.83 -5.80
CA LEU A 136 1.15 -8.35 -4.75
C LEU A 136 -0.29 -8.04 -5.13
N VAL A 137 -1.15 -9.06 -5.08
CA VAL A 137 -2.61 -8.90 -5.27
C VAL A 137 -3.33 -9.34 -4.00
N ARG A 138 -4.52 -8.81 -3.78
CA ARG A 138 -5.28 -9.05 -2.55
C ARG A 138 -6.61 -9.71 -2.90
N ILE A 139 -6.58 -11.03 -2.96
CA ILE A 139 -7.72 -11.83 -3.41
C ILE A 139 -8.47 -12.40 -2.22
N GLY A 140 -9.75 -12.14 -2.17
CA GLY A 140 -10.63 -12.70 -1.12
C GLY A 140 -11.84 -13.34 -1.76
N ARG A 141 -12.78 -12.55 -2.24
CA ARG A 141 -14.05 -13.03 -2.80
C ARG A 141 -13.88 -14.00 -3.96
N ALA A 142 -12.90 -13.80 -4.82
CA ALA A 142 -12.65 -14.69 -5.95
C ALA A 142 -12.23 -16.10 -5.53
N ILE A 143 -11.71 -16.27 -4.30
CA ILE A 143 -11.32 -17.57 -3.75
C ILE A 143 -12.38 -18.11 -2.81
N PHE A 144 -12.90 -17.29 -1.92
CA PHE A 144 -13.76 -17.74 -0.83
C PHE A 144 -15.26 -17.52 -1.06
N GLY A 145 -15.62 -16.86 -2.12
CA GLY A 145 -17.02 -16.60 -2.49
C GLY A 145 -17.61 -15.33 -1.94
#